data_14901d9fd60568d95e6b4b984f3b0086
#
_entry.id   14901d9fd60568d95e6b4b984f3b0086
#
_cell.length_a   1.000
_cell.length_b   1.000
_cell.length_c   1.000
_cell.angle_alpha   90.00
_cell.angle_beta   90.00
_cell.angle_gamma   90.00
#
_symmetry.space_group_name_H-M   'P 1'
#
loop_
_entity.id
_entity.type
_entity.pdbx_description
1 polymer ?
#
loop_
_entity_poly.entity_id
_entity_poly.type
_entity_poly.pdbx_seq_one_letter_code
_entity_poly.pdbx_strand_id
1 'polypeptide(L)'
;MLEWNLNYYTYQCVNWYTYYKYNYPPLLKDLYKTIPYFDTNFVEKSIEPPIHEYTLLSIILPYNSLYLLPNNIREFVINNFDYKDNYDIVFAFFRYIWEGHIIFEHVDIDNINYKIINLLN
;
A
#
# COMPACT_ATOMS: atom_id res chain seq x y z
N MET A 1 3.06 -13.31 3.79
CA MET A 1 3.79 -12.08 4.21
C MET A 1 5.16 -12.35 4.84
N LEU A 2 5.34 -13.27 5.80
CA LEU A 2 6.67 -13.53 6.40
C LEU A 2 7.72 -13.94 5.36
N GLU A 3 7.39 -14.89 4.48
CA GLU A 3 8.26 -15.30 3.37
C GLU A 3 8.55 -14.14 2.41
N TRP A 4 7.54 -13.32 2.08
CA TRP A 4 7.72 -12.14 1.25
C TRP A 4 8.72 -11.16 1.89
N ASN A 5 8.56 -10.86 3.18
CA ASN A 5 9.49 -9.99 3.91
C ASN A 5 10.92 -10.57 3.91
N LEU A 6 11.05 -11.87 4.15
CA LEU A 6 12.35 -12.52 4.14
C LEU A 6 13.01 -12.37 2.76
N ASN A 7 12.29 -12.68 1.69
CA ASN A 7 12.81 -12.56 0.32
C ASN A 7 13.17 -11.11 -0.03
N TYR A 8 12.31 -10.15 0.34
CA TYR A 8 12.55 -8.72 0.08
C TYR A 8 13.85 -8.22 0.70
N TYR A 9 14.13 -8.59 1.96
CA TYR A 9 15.31 -8.11 2.68
C TYR A 9 16.59 -8.94 2.41
N THR A 10 16.48 -10.18 1.98
CA THR A 10 17.65 -11.07 1.77
C THR A 10 18.05 -11.20 0.31
N TYR A 11 17.12 -11.07 -0.62
CA TYR A 11 17.37 -11.26 -2.05
C TYR A 11 16.85 -10.10 -2.88
N GLN A 12 15.53 -10.11 -3.15
CA GLN A 12 14.85 -9.09 -3.96
C GLN A 12 13.33 -9.17 -3.74
N CYS A 13 12.63 -8.13 -4.15
CA CYS A 13 11.17 -8.17 -4.19
C CYS A 13 10.71 -9.18 -5.25
N VAL A 14 9.98 -10.20 -4.82
CA VAL A 14 9.45 -11.26 -5.70
C VAL A 14 8.09 -10.92 -6.29
N ASN A 15 7.35 -10.03 -5.64
CA ASN A 15 6.04 -9.57 -6.10
C ASN A 15 5.69 -8.24 -5.41
N TRP A 16 5.56 -7.18 -6.20
CA TRP A 16 5.27 -5.83 -5.71
C TRP A 16 3.81 -5.63 -5.28
N TYR A 17 2.90 -6.54 -5.68
CA TYR A 17 1.46 -6.46 -5.42
C TYR A 17 1.01 -7.34 -4.25
N THR A 18 1.96 -8.00 -3.57
CA THR A 18 1.64 -8.79 -2.38
C THR A 18 1.43 -7.88 -1.18
N TYR A 19 0.27 -7.96 -0.57
CA TYR A 19 -0.06 -7.19 0.64
C TYR A 19 -0.80 -8.05 1.67
N TYR A 20 -0.78 -7.60 2.91
CA TYR A 20 -1.50 -8.23 4.01
C TYR A 20 -2.92 -7.68 4.09
N LYS A 21 -3.93 -8.55 3.95
CA LYS A 21 -5.34 -8.16 3.80
C LYS A 21 -6.05 -7.80 5.11
N TYR A 22 -5.43 -8.05 6.25
CA TYR A 22 -6.07 -7.91 7.55
C TYR A 22 -5.45 -6.75 8.33
N ASN A 23 -6.27 -6.07 9.15
CA ASN A 23 -5.81 -4.96 9.98
C ASN A 23 -4.94 -5.40 11.15
N TYR A 24 -5.06 -6.66 11.59
CA TYR A 24 -4.34 -7.19 12.74
C TYR A 24 -3.56 -8.45 12.36
N PRO A 25 -2.38 -8.65 12.96
CA PRO A 25 -1.61 -9.86 12.73
C PRO A 25 -2.33 -11.09 13.30
N PRO A 26 -2.08 -12.29 12.78
CA PRO A 26 -2.60 -13.53 13.36
C PRO A 26 -2.02 -13.77 14.76
N LEU A 27 -2.75 -14.47 15.60
CA LEU A 27 -2.22 -14.93 16.87
C LEU A 27 -1.07 -15.93 16.63
N LEU A 28 -0.04 -15.88 17.45
CA LEU A 28 1.10 -16.81 17.34
C LEU A 28 0.67 -18.28 17.39
N LYS A 29 -0.37 -18.60 18.19
CA LYS A 29 -0.95 -19.94 18.27
C LYS A 29 -1.52 -20.42 16.94
N ASP A 30 -2.15 -19.53 16.18
CA ASP A 30 -2.74 -19.86 14.88
C ASP A 30 -1.67 -19.91 13.81
N LEU A 31 -0.72 -18.99 13.84
CA LEU A 31 0.43 -19.01 12.97
C LEU A 31 1.22 -20.32 13.10
N TYR A 32 1.48 -20.78 14.33
CA TYR A 32 2.18 -22.04 14.60
C TYR A 32 1.50 -23.25 13.93
N LYS A 33 0.17 -23.28 13.93
CA LYS A 33 -0.60 -24.39 13.32
C LYS A 33 -0.56 -24.38 11.79
N THR A 34 -0.24 -23.24 11.18
CA THR A 34 -0.22 -23.08 9.73
C THR A 34 1.18 -23.20 9.12
N ILE A 35 2.22 -23.36 9.95
CA ILE A 35 3.57 -23.60 9.47
C ILE A 35 3.62 -25.00 8.85
N PRO A 36 3.95 -25.14 7.54
CA PRO A 36 4.01 -26.42 6.88
C PRO A 36 5.23 -27.22 7.36
N TYR A 37 5.12 -28.54 7.28
CA TYR A 37 6.21 -29.48 7.57
C TYR A 37 7.08 -29.82 6.35
N PHE A 38 6.76 -29.22 5.21
CA PHE A 38 7.41 -29.45 3.93
C PHE A 38 7.74 -28.11 3.26
N ASP A 39 8.72 -28.13 2.38
CA ASP A 39 9.11 -26.96 1.61
C ASP A 39 7.96 -26.53 0.68
N THR A 40 7.55 -25.30 0.80
CA THR A 40 6.53 -24.71 -0.03
C THR A 40 6.79 -23.21 -0.21
N ASN A 41 6.43 -22.69 -1.36
CA ASN A 41 6.48 -21.27 -1.68
C ASN A 41 5.08 -20.69 -1.53
N PHE A 42 4.89 -19.75 -0.61
CA PHE A 42 3.63 -19.05 -0.42
C PHE A 42 3.52 -17.78 -1.26
N VAL A 43 4.64 -17.28 -1.77
CA VAL A 43 4.68 -16.06 -2.57
C VAL A 43 4.87 -16.43 -4.03
N GLU A 44 3.86 -16.14 -4.83
CA GLU A 44 3.97 -16.26 -6.27
C GLU A 44 4.85 -15.14 -6.82
N LYS A 45 5.78 -15.50 -7.70
CA LYS A 45 6.60 -14.51 -8.39
C LYS A 45 5.76 -13.76 -9.41
N SER A 46 5.87 -12.45 -9.41
CA SER A 46 5.30 -11.60 -10.45
C SER A 46 6.43 -10.93 -11.25
N ILE A 47 6.22 -10.85 -12.56
CA ILE A 47 7.09 -10.09 -13.48
C ILE A 47 6.61 -8.63 -13.64
N GLU A 48 5.47 -8.29 -13.06
CA GLU A 48 4.92 -6.94 -13.16
C GLU A 48 5.84 -5.93 -12.47
N PRO A 49 6.13 -4.81 -13.13
CA PRO A 49 6.96 -3.77 -12.53
C PRO A 49 6.24 -3.13 -11.33
N PRO A 50 6.98 -2.48 -10.43
CA PRO A 50 6.38 -1.71 -9.35
C PRO A 50 5.54 -0.56 -9.92
N ILE A 51 4.57 -0.11 -9.13
CA ILE A 51 3.84 1.13 -9.40
C ILE A 51 4.84 2.29 -9.43
N HIS A 52 4.62 3.22 -10.35
CA HIS A 52 5.50 4.38 -10.50
C HIS A 52 5.57 5.20 -9.20
N GLU A 53 6.77 5.68 -8.84
CA GLU A 53 7.00 6.38 -7.57
C GLU A 53 6.11 7.60 -7.38
N TYR A 54 5.85 8.37 -8.42
CA TYR A 54 4.95 9.53 -8.32
C TYR A 54 3.49 9.13 -8.12
N THR A 55 3.09 7.96 -8.58
CA THR A 55 1.76 7.41 -8.28
C THR A 55 1.63 7.08 -6.80
N LEU A 56 2.63 6.40 -6.23
CA LEU A 56 2.65 6.12 -4.79
C LEU A 56 2.69 7.41 -3.97
N LEU A 57 3.56 8.35 -4.32
CA LEU A 57 3.65 9.64 -3.63
C LEU A 57 2.33 10.43 -3.71
N SER A 58 1.64 10.38 -4.86
CA SER A 58 0.34 11.04 -5.03
C SER A 58 -0.75 10.51 -4.10
N ILE A 59 -0.66 9.23 -3.70
CA ILE A 59 -1.65 8.58 -2.84
C ILE A 59 -1.30 8.79 -1.35
N ILE A 60 -0.01 8.75 -0.99
CA ILE A 60 0.40 8.75 0.41
C ILE A 60 0.75 10.14 0.97
N LEU A 61 1.05 11.12 0.11
CA LEU A 61 1.39 12.46 0.59
C LEU A 61 0.15 13.18 1.11
N PRO A 62 0.23 13.80 2.29
CA PRO A 62 -0.82 14.69 2.76
C PRO A 62 -0.90 15.95 1.89
N TYR A 63 -2.07 16.57 1.82
CA TYR A 63 -2.32 17.76 1.00
C TYR A 63 -1.22 18.83 1.13
N ASN A 64 -0.82 19.13 2.36
CA ASN A 64 0.21 20.15 2.66
C ASN A 64 1.61 19.80 2.13
N SER A 65 1.85 18.55 1.72
CA SER A 65 3.14 18.06 1.21
C SER A 65 3.14 17.83 -0.30
N LEU A 66 2.04 18.12 -0.99
CA LEU A 66 1.93 17.95 -2.45
C LEU A 66 2.91 18.83 -3.24
N TYR A 67 3.50 19.85 -2.61
CA TYR A 67 4.55 20.67 -3.23
C TYR A 67 5.83 19.88 -3.55
N LEU A 68 6.00 18.67 -2.98
CA LEU A 68 7.11 17.76 -3.29
C LEU A 68 6.95 17.06 -4.65
N LEU A 69 5.73 17.06 -5.22
CA LEU A 69 5.47 16.51 -6.55
C LEU A 69 5.83 17.51 -7.66
N PRO A 70 6.22 17.03 -8.85
CA PRO A 70 6.32 17.87 -10.05
C PRO A 70 5.01 18.62 -10.30
N ASN A 71 5.11 19.85 -10.85
CA ASN A 71 3.96 20.74 -10.99
C ASN A 71 2.78 20.12 -11.76
N ASN A 72 3.05 19.44 -12.88
CA ASN A 72 2.03 18.78 -13.70
C ASN A 72 1.29 17.67 -12.92
N ILE A 73 2.01 16.88 -12.15
CA ILE A 73 1.44 15.80 -11.33
C ILE A 73 0.67 16.40 -10.15
N ARG A 74 1.22 17.42 -9.51
CA ARG A 74 0.54 18.12 -8.41
C ARG A 74 -0.80 18.71 -8.84
N GLU A 75 -0.86 19.38 -9.98
CA GLU A 75 -2.10 19.93 -10.53
C GLU A 75 -3.11 18.81 -10.85
N PHE A 76 -2.64 17.73 -11.44
CA PHE A 76 -3.48 16.55 -11.68
C PHE A 76 -4.07 16.00 -10.38
N VAL A 77 -3.24 15.85 -9.34
CA VAL A 77 -3.65 15.31 -8.04
C VAL A 77 -4.68 16.24 -7.37
N ILE A 78 -4.43 17.55 -7.32
CA ILE A 78 -5.35 18.52 -6.72
C ILE A 78 -6.72 18.52 -7.43
N ASN A 79 -6.74 18.35 -8.74
CA ASN A 79 -7.97 18.40 -9.52
C ASN A 79 -8.77 17.08 -9.54
N ASN A 80 -8.15 15.95 -9.22
CA ASN A 80 -8.77 14.63 -9.35
C ASN A 80 -8.93 13.87 -8.04
N PHE A 81 -8.27 14.30 -6.96
CA PHE A 81 -8.40 13.67 -5.65
C PHE A 81 -9.24 14.55 -4.72
N ASP A 82 -10.23 13.94 -4.10
CA ASP A 82 -11.01 14.60 -3.05
C ASP A 82 -10.26 14.44 -1.71
N TYR A 83 -9.53 15.49 -1.32
CA TYR A 83 -8.89 15.55 -0.02
C TYR A 83 -9.93 15.95 1.03
N LYS A 84 -10.60 14.96 1.59
CA LYS A 84 -11.56 15.17 2.67
C LYS A 84 -10.83 15.50 3.96
N ASP A 85 -11.29 16.52 4.65
CA ASP A 85 -10.78 16.87 5.99
C ASP A 85 -11.24 15.85 7.06
N ASN A 86 -12.26 15.05 6.76
CA ASN A 86 -12.83 14.06 7.66
C ASN A 86 -12.71 12.67 7.05
N TYR A 87 -11.91 11.82 7.70
CA TYR A 87 -11.81 10.40 7.41
C TYR A 87 -12.58 9.59 8.44
N ASP A 88 -13.28 8.56 8.00
CA ASP A 88 -13.84 7.58 8.90
C ASP A 88 -12.70 6.76 9.52
N ILE A 89 -12.72 6.66 10.84
CA ILE A 89 -11.70 5.94 11.59
C ILE A 89 -12.37 4.77 12.31
N VAL A 90 -11.89 3.56 12.04
CA VAL A 90 -12.30 2.37 12.78
C VAL A 90 -11.36 2.15 13.95
N PHE A 91 -11.96 2.04 15.11
CA PHE A 91 -11.27 1.74 16.34
C PHE A 91 -11.78 0.40 16.87
N ALA A 92 -11.03 -0.67 16.70
CA ALA A 92 -11.32 -1.94 17.32
C ALA A 92 -10.33 -2.17 18.46
N PHE A 93 -10.85 -2.34 19.69
CA PHE A 93 -10.04 -2.59 20.91
C PHE A 93 -9.02 -1.50 21.26
N PHE A 94 -9.24 -0.27 20.82
CA PHE A 94 -8.29 0.81 21.00
C PHE A 94 -8.31 1.43 22.41
N ARG A 95 -7.11 1.87 22.81
CA ARG A 95 -6.91 2.72 23.97
C ARG A 95 -6.45 4.11 23.57
N TYR A 96 -5.76 4.22 22.44
CA TYR A 96 -5.14 5.44 21.97
C TYR A 96 -5.52 5.74 20.52
N ILE A 97 -5.55 7.03 20.16
CA ILE A 97 -5.96 7.49 18.82
C ILE A 97 -5.08 6.95 17.68
N TRP A 98 -3.82 6.69 17.95
CA TRP A 98 -2.89 6.12 16.96
C TRP A 98 -3.10 4.61 16.68
N GLU A 99 -3.97 3.97 17.42
CA GLU A 99 -4.39 2.58 17.15
C GLU A 99 -5.58 2.52 16.18
N GLY A 100 -6.13 3.68 15.80
CA GLY A 100 -7.22 3.76 14.83
C GLY A 100 -6.75 3.46 13.42
N HIS A 101 -7.60 2.81 12.63
CA HIS A 101 -7.39 2.57 11.20
C HIS A 101 -8.27 3.50 10.39
N ILE A 102 -7.64 4.29 9.53
CA ILE A 102 -8.35 5.15 8.60
C ILE A 102 -8.98 4.27 7.52
N ILE A 103 -10.26 4.48 7.24
CA ILE A 103 -10.94 3.87 6.10
C ILE A 103 -10.68 4.78 4.89
N PHE A 104 -9.93 4.25 3.93
CA PHE A 104 -9.78 4.91 2.63
C PHE A 104 -10.88 4.45 1.69
N GLU A 105 -11.43 5.37 0.91
CA GLU A 105 -12.24 5.00 -0.24
C GLU A 105 -11.39 4.18 -1.23
N HIS A 106 -12.07 3.31 -2.00
CA HIS A 106 -11.38 2.50 -3.00
C HIS A 106 -10.75 3.40 -4.06
N VAL A 107 -9.44 3.39 -4.14
CA VAL A 107 -8.66 4.14 -5.12
C VAL A 107 -8.26 3.20 -6.26
N ASP A 108 -8.66 3.53 -7.49
CA ASP A 108 -8.21 2.81 -8.69
C ASP A 108 -6.77 3.21 -9.02
N ILE A 109 -5.83 2.47 -8.41
CA ILE A 109 -4.39 2.74 -8.50
C ILE A 109 -3.89 2.57 -9.93
N ASP A 110 -4.39 1.59 -10.68
CA ASP A 110 -3.94 1.31 -12.04
C ASP A 110 -4.31 2.44 -13.00
N ASN A 111 -5.52 2.97 -12.88
CA ASN A 111 -5.95 4.12 -13.68
C ASN A 111 -5.13 5.38 -13.35
N ILE A 112 -4.85 5.61 -12.06
CA ILE A 112 -4.01 6.74 -11.64
C ILE A 112 -2.59 6.58 -12.17
N ASN A 113 -2.02 5.39 -12.05
CA ASN A 113 -0.68 5.07 -12.54
C ASN A 113 -0.56 5.32 -14.05
N TYR A 114 -1.53 4.86 -14.82
CA TYR A 114 -1.58 5.10 -16.25
C TYR A 114 -1.63 6.60 -16.60
N LYS A 115 -2.47 7.37 -15.90
CA LYS A 115 -2.57 8.82 -16.13
C LYS A 115 -1.30 9.56 -15.76
N ILE A 116 -0.66 9.21 -14.64
CA ILE A 116 0.60 9.84 -14.20
C ILE A 116 1.73 9.53 -15.16
N ILE A 117 1.86 8.30 -15.62
CA ILE A 117 2.88 7.93 -16.62
C ILE A 117 2.71 8.75 -17.90
N ASN A 118 1.47 8.97 -18.36
CA ASN A 118 1.20 9.79 -19.54
C ASN A 118 1.52 11.28 -19.34
N LEU A 119 1.51 11.78 -18.11
CA LEU A 119 1.91 13.16 -17.81
C LEU A 119 3.44 13.35 -17.75
N LEU A 120 4.18 12.26 -17.67
CA LEU A 120 5.66 12.28 -17.62
C LEU A 120 6.30 12.17 -19.00
N ASN A 121 5.56 11.68 -19.99
CA ASN A 121 5.98 11.56 -21.39
C ASN A 121 5.63 12.82 -22.18
#